data_ca7bb4959e273e44fa404c076a7b43bb
#
_entry.id   ca7bb4959e273e44fa404c076a7b43bb
#
_cell.length_a   1.000
_cell.length_b   1.000
_cell.length_c   1.000
_cell.angle_alpha   90.00
_cell.angle_beta   90.00
_cell.angle_gamma   90.00
#
_symmetry.space_group_name_H-M   'P 1'
#
loop_
_entity.id
_entity.type
_entity.pdbx_description
1 polymer ?
#
loop_
_entity_poly.entity_id
_entity_poly.type
_entity_poly.pdbx_seq_one_letter_code
_entity_poly.pdbx_strand_id
1 'polypeptide(L)'
;MSGTRWGFTCTTTQIGPVNYRASGTTFLVFREQVRNLRWCCSGRDGENSDCPTGTVFIIPAFVKLTIDWPEPAEVLIGHFDGQLLRDVFFENIWKHEIKNFGSAARFLCKECVPISNMIWDEIRLRGEGDEPYLRALGLVLMHTIARSAPGNRISTDSKAGLSKLACHRIETYLSQNFHQPVSVRDMADLVGISAGHFSTSFRNSFGQTPHQYLMGLKLDEAERLLKKTSMSIRDIARHLSFSSQSHLTTALRKYRQLTPGELRK
;
A
#
# COMPACT_ATOMS: atom_id res chain seq x y z
N MET A 1 -16.16 -13.83 1.38
CA MET A 1 -15.34 -13.55 0.19
C MET A 1 -13.90 -13.60 0.63
N SER A 2 -13.10 -14.53 0.09
CA SER A 2 -11.69 -14.70 0.42
C SER A 2 -10.94 -13.43 0.06
N GLY A 3 -10.16 -12.89 0.99
CA GLY A 3 -9.38 -11.67 0.78
C GLY A 3 -8.44 -11.86 -0.41
N THR A 4 -8.80 -11.26 -1.53
CA THR A 4 -8.00 -11.23 -2.73
C THR A 4 -6.73 -10.44 -2.42
N ARG A 5 -5.58 -11.09 -2.49
CA ARG A 5 -4.26 -10.48 -2.24
C ARG A 5 -3.88 -9.45 -3.29
N TRP A 6 -4.64 -9.38 -4.37
CA TRP A 6 -4.50 -8.43 -5.47
C TRP A 6 -5.83 -8.29 -6.21
N GLY A 7 -6.01 -7.22 -6.94
CA GLY A 7 -7.19 -7.00 -7.77
C GLY A 7 -7.18 -5.65 -8.48
N PHE A 8 -7.99 -5.57 -9.52
CA PHE A 8 -8.25 -4.35 -10.25
C PHE A 8 -9.70 -3.93 -10.11
N THR A 9 -9.91 -2.63 -10.08
CA THR A 9 -11.24 -2.01 -10.13
C THR A 9 -11.24 -0.94 -11.20
N CYS A 10 -12.15 -1.07 -12.15
CA CYS A 10 -12.43 -0.05 -13.14
C CYS A 10 -13.54 0.84 -12.59
N THR A 11 -13.30 2.12 -12.50
CA THR A 11 -14.31 3.06 -11.99
C THR A 11 -14.27 4.39 -12.73
N THR A 12 -15.45 5.00 -12.88
CA THR A 12 -15.57 6.42 -13.18
C THR A 12 -15.73 7.14 -11.85
N THR A 13 -14.87 8.11 -11.59
CA THR A 13 -14.91 8.88 -10.35
C THR A 13 -16.14 9.77 -10.29
N GLN A 14 -16.55 10.13 -9.07
CA GLN A 14 -17.56 11.16 -8.86
C GLN A 14 -16.88 12.49 -8.58
N ILE A 15 -17.55 13.60 -8.88
CA ILE A 15 -17.08 14.95 -8.53
C ILE A 15 -16.98 15.07 -7.01
N GLY A 16 -15.90 15.68 -6.55
CA GLY A 16 -15.65 15.94 -5.13
C GLY A 16 -14.57 15.07 -4.52
N PRO A 17 -14.38 15.14 -3.20
CA PRO A 17 -13.25 14.50 -2.52
C PRO A 17 -13.46 13.01 -2.32
N VAL A 18 -12.53 12.20 -2.83
CA VAL A 18 -12.46 10.75 -2.64
C VAL A 18 -11.24 10.40 -1.81
N ASN A 19 -11.42 9.57 -0.80
CA ASN A 19 -10.35 9.10 0.07
C ASN A 19 -9.88 7.71 -0.34
N TYR A 20 -8.60 7.61 -0.67
CA TYR A 20 -7.92 6.35 -0.95
C TYR A 20 -7.08 5.93 0.26
N ARG A 21 -7.32 4.75 0.75
CA ARG A 21 -6.54 4.12 1.81
C ARG A 21 -6.75 2.61 1.77
N ALA A 22 -5.67 1.87 1.80
CA ALA A 22 -5.72 0.42 1.79
C ALA A 22 -4.65 -0.19 2.70
N SER A 23 -4.81 -1.45 3.05
CA SER A 23 -3.79 -2.24 3.77
C SER A 23 -2.62 -2.64 2.86
N GLY A 24 -2.87 -2.72 1.55
CA GLY A 24 -1.85 -2.94 0.52
C GLY A 24 -1.50 -1.66 -0.24
N THR A 25 -0.52 -1.74 -1.13
CA THR A 25 -0.17 -0.64 -2.03
C THR A 25 -1.25 -0.50 -3.10
N THR A 26 -1.70 0.71 -3.33
CA THR A 26 -2.71 1.04 -4.33
C THR A 26 -2.10 1.87 -5.46
N PHE A 27 -2.42 1.51 -6.69
CA PHE A 27 -2.08 2.28 -7.88
C PHE A 27 -3.34 2.86 -8.48
N LEU A 28 -3.29 4.13 -8.86
CA LEU A 28 -4.31 4.77 -9.67
C LEU A 28 -3.67 5.10 -11.03
N VAL A 29 -4.23 4.58 -12.12
CA VAL A 29 -3.80 4.91 -13.48
C VAL A 29 -4.89 5.69 -14.16
N PHE A 30 -4.59 6.92 -14.56
CA PHE A 30 -5.51 7.83 -15.23
C PHE A 30 -5.59 7.46 -16.70
N ARG A 31 -6.76 7.07 -17.16
CA ARG A 31 -7.01 6.70 -18.56
C ARG A 31 -7.27 7.91 -19.45
N GLU A 32 -7.66 9.00 -18.86
CA GLU A 32 -7.92 10.27 -19.51
C GLU A 32 -7.27 11.45 -18.78
N GLN A 33 -7.23 12.59 -19.42
CA GLN A 33 -6.67 13.79 -18.82
C GLN A 33 -7.67 14.40 -17.84
N VAL A 34 -7.19 14.77 -16.66
CA VAL A 34 -7.96 15.54 -15.68
C VAL A 34 -7.25 16.87 -15.42
N ARG A 35 -7.96 17.98 -15.57
CA ARG A 35 -7.42 19.32 -15.32
C ARG A 35 -7.74 19.79 -13.92
N ASN A 36 -6.86 20.63 -13.36
CA ASN A 36 -7.07 21.23 -12.03
C ASN A 36 -7.36 20.21 -10.91
N LEU A 37 -6.76 19.03 -10.96
CA LEU A 37 -6.92 18.01 -9.93
C LEU A 37 -6.26 18.50 -8.63
N ARG A 38 -7.01 18.49 -7.54
CA ARG A 38 -6.51 18.79 -6.19
C ARG A 38 -6.32 17.48 -5.43
N TRP A 39 -5.19 17.33 -4.77
CA TRP A 39 -4.94 16.16 -3.94
C TRP A 39 -4.14 16.50 -2.70
N CYS A 40 -4.38 15.78 -1.62
CA CYS A 40 -3.74 15.96 -0.33
C CYS A 40 -3.29 14.61 0.22
N CYS A 41 -2.05 14.52 0.68
CA CYS A 41 -1.49 13.31 1.24
C CYS A 41 -1.15 13.51 2.72
N SER A 42 -1.76 12.73 3.60
CA SER A 42 -1.48 12.71 5.04
C SER A 42 -1.50 14.11 5.70
N GLY A 43 -2.43 14.98 5.27
CA GLY A 43 -2.64 16.31 5.86
C GLY A 43 -1.66 17.40 5.40
N ARG A 44 -0.85 17.13 4.37
CA ARG A 44 -0.08 18.18 3.68
C ARG A 44 -0.94 18.74 2.56
N ASP A 45 -1.02 20.07 2.47
CA ASP A 45 -1.76 20.74 1.41
C ASP A 45 -1.30 20.24 0.05
N GLY A 46 -2.27 19.78 -0.72
CA GLY A 46 -2.03 19.20 -2.03
C GLY A 46 -1.80 20.28 -3.07
N GLU A 47 -0.97 19.96 -4.02
CA GLU A 47 -0.80 20.78 -5.22
C GLU A 47 -2.05 20.66 -6.09
N ASN A 48 -2.44 21.78 -6.70
CA ASN A 48 -3.40 21.81 -7.77
C ASN A 48 -2.64 21.64 -9.09
N SER A 49 -2.95 20.61 -9.88
CA SER A 49 -2.18 20.35 -11.10
C SER A 49 -2.98 19.57 -12.15
N ASP A 50 -2.63 19.78 -13.40
CA ASP A 50 -3.13 18.97 -14.49
C ASP A 50 -2.50 17.58 -14.47
N CYS A 51 -3.34 16.57 -14.66
CA CYS A 51 -2.96 15.18 -14.73
C CYS A 51 -3.27 14.66 -16.15
N PRO A 52 -2.27 14.60 -17.03
CA PRO A 52 -2.46 14.02 -18.36
C PRO A 52 -2.76 12.52 -18.30
N THR A 53 -3.34 11.98 -19.38
CA THR A 53 -3.51 10.53 -19.57
C THR A 53 -2.20 9.78 -19.32
N GLY A 54 -2.27 8.71 -18.55
CA GLY A 54 -1.11 7.95 -18.09
C GLY A 54 -0.47 8.50 -16.81
N THR A 55 -1.08 9.49 -16.14
CA THR A 55 -0.68 9.85 -14.78
C THR A 55 -0.92 8.66 -13.85
N VAL A 56 0.08 8.34 -13.05
CA VAL A 56 0.03 7.27 -12.06
C VAL A 56 0.22 7.86 -10.67
N PHE A 57 -0.69 7.50 -9.75
CA PHE A 57 -0.46 7.66 -8.32
C PHE A 57 -0.11 6.32 -7.72
N ILE A 58 0.92 6.28 -6.89
CA ILE A 58 1.25 5.14 -6.03
C ILE A 58 0.96 5.55 -4.60
N ILE A 59 0.06 4.84 -3.96
CA ILE A 59 -0.35 5.06 -2.58
C ILE A 59 0.16 3.89 -1.75
N PRO A 60 1.20 4.08 -0.94
CA PRO A 60 1.71 3.03 -0.06
C PRO A 60 0.64 2.53 0.91
N ALA A 61 0.81 1.31 1.41
CA ALA A 61 -0.04 0.77 2.46
C ALA A 61 -0.17 1.75 3.63
N PHE A 62 -1.39 1.92 4.13
CA PHE A 62 -1.74 2.79 5.27
C PHE A 62 -1.59 4.31 5.05
N VAL A 63 -1.12 4.76 3.91
CA VAL A 63 -1.10 6.17 3.53
C VAL A 63 -2.50 6.60 3.11
N LYS A 64 -2.97 7.74 3.61
CA LYS A 64 -4.23 8.35 3.18
C LYS A 64 -3.92 9.36 2.08
N LEU A 65 -4.52 9.16 0.91
CA LEU A 65 -4.57 10.12 -0.18
C LEU A 65 -6.02 10.57 -0.35
N THR A 66 -6.25 11.87 -0.32
CA THR A 66 -7.54 12.48 -0.70
C THR A 66 -7.36 13.14 -2.05
N ILE A 67 -8.18 12.78 -3.02
CA ILE A 67 -8.24 13.43 -4.34
C ILE A 67 -9.60 14.09 -4.47
N ASP A 68 -9.59 15.37 -4.76
CA ASP A 68 -10.78 16.17 -5.05
C ASP A 68 -10.94 16.27 -6.57
N TRP A 69 -11.91 15.54 -7.10
CA TRP A 69 -12.14 15.38 -8.53
C TRP A 69 -12.99 16.53 -9.06
N PRO A 70 -12.46 17.36 -9.97
CA PRO A 70 -13.23 18.47 -10.56
C PRO A 70 -14.29 18.00 -11.55
N GLU A 71 -14.10 16.83 -12.14
CA GLU A 71 -14.95 16.20 -13.13
C GLU A 71 -14.90 14.67 -13.00
N PRO A 72 -15.92 13.92 -13.50
CA PRO A 72 -15.82 12.46 -13.55
C PRO A 72 -14.67 12.03 -14.46
N ALA A 73 -13.91 11.03 -14.04
CA ALA A 73 -12.78 10.52 -14.82
C ALA A 73 -12.68 9.00 -14.72
N GLU A 74 -12.28 8.36 -15.81
CA GLU A 74 -12.00 6.92 -15.83
C GLU A 74 -10.64 6.62 -15.23
N VAL A 75 -10.64 5.81 -14.17
CA VAL A 75 -9.43 5.44 -13.43
C VAL A 75 -9.37 3.94 -13.23
N LEU A 76 -8.24 3.34 -13.57
CA LEU A 76 -7.93 1.98 -13.18
C LEU A 76 -7.28 1.99 -11.79
N ILE A 77 -7.88 1.29 -10.85
CA ILE A 77 -7.36 1.12 -9.49
C ILE A 77 -6.82 -0.29 -9.36
N GLY A 78 -5.54 -0.44 -9.03
CA GLY A 78 -4.92 -1.71 -8.71
C GLY A 78 -4.57 -1.79 -7.22
N HIS A 79 -4.97 -2.87 -6.56
CA HIS A 79 -4.59 -3.19 -5.18
C HIS A 79 -3.67 -4.38 -5.15
N PHE A 80 -2.55 -4.25 -4.45
CA PHE A 80 -1.57 -5.31 -4.32
C PHE A 80 -1.15 -5.44 -2.86
N ASP A 81 -1.21 -6.66 -2.33
CA ASP A 81 -0.64 -6.91 -1.02
C ASP A 81 0.90 -6.86 -1.06
N GLY A 82 1.50 -6.67 0.11
CA GLY A 82 2.96 -6.57 0.20
C GLY A 82 3.69 -7.85 -0.21
N GLN A 83 3.02 -9.01 -0.23
CA GLN A 83 3.62 -10.27 -0.64
C GLN A 83 3.75 -10.37 -2.16
N LEU A 84 2.69 -10.06 -2.90
CA LEU A 84 2.74 -10.06 -4.36
C LEU A 84 3.72 -9.00 -4.88
N LEU A 85 3.75 -7.82 -4.26
CA LEU A 85 4.74 -6.81 -4.56
C LEU A 85 6.16 -7.33 -4.33
N ARG A 86 6.40 -8.08 -3.25
CA ARG A 86 7.69 -8.73 -2.99
C ARG A 86 8.05 -9.75 -4.06
N ASP A 87 7.13 -10.63 -4.39
CA ASP A 87 7.34 -11.72 -5.35
C ASP A 87 7.65 -11.20 -6.76
N VAL A 88 7.04 -10.06 -7.14
CA VAL A 88 7.21 -9.45 -8.46
C VAL A 88 8.38 -8.47 -8.51
N PHE A 89 8.64 -7.75 -7.42
CA PHE A 89 9.63 -6.67 -7.37
C PHE A 89 10.90 -7.05 -6.59
N PHE A 90 11.13 -8.34 -6.37
CA PHE A 90 12.27 -8.83 -5.59
C PHE A 90 13.63 -8.42 -6.16
N GLU A 91 13.70 -8.03 -7.42
CA GLU A 91 14.95 -7.62 -8.06
C GLU A 91 14.92 -6.14 -8.48
N ASN A 92 15.43 -5.28 -7.61
CA ASN A 92 16.09 -4.00 -7.93
C ASN A 92 15.30 -2.70 -8.11
N ILE A 93 13.99 -2.67 -8.41
CA ILE A 93 13.37 -1.40 -8.83
C ILE A 93 12.73 -0.62 -7.66
N TRP A 94 12.01 -1.30 -6.78
CA TRP A 94 11.27 -0.66 -5.69
C TRP A 94 12.09 -0.30 -4.45
N LYS A 95 13.32 -0.79 -4.36
CA LYS A 95 14.18 -0.54 -3.18
C LYS A 95 14.71 0.86 -3.06
N HIS A 96 14.88 1.56 -4.18
CA HIS A 96 15.42 2.91 -4.18
C HIS A 96 14.34 4.00 -4.16
N GLU A 97 13.15 3.72 -4.64
CA GLU A 97 12.17 4.75 -4.96
C GLU A 97 10.98 4.82 -4.01
N ILE A 98 10.48 3.70 -3.52
CA ILE A 98 9.49 3.70 -2.42
C ILE A 98 10.09 4.22 -1.10
N LYS A 99 11.41 4.31 -0.99
CA LYS A 99 12.11 4.86 0.20
C LYS A 99 11.66 6.26 0.59
N ASN A 100 11.17 7.04 -0.34
CA ASN A 100 10.72 8.41 -0.08
C ASN A 100 9.20 8.53 0.10
N PHE A 101 8.45 7.43 -0.01
CA PHE A 101 7.00 7.44 0.06
C PHE A 101 6.43 7.28 1.48
N GLY A 102 6.82 8.15 2.39
CA GLY A 102 5.93 8.49 3.50
C GLY A 102 4.71 9.29 3.01
N SER A 103 4.59 9.46 1.68
CA SER A 103 3.52 10.15 0.95
C SER A 103 3.23 9.40 -0.35
N ALA A 104 2.06 9.60 -0.94
CA ALA A 104 1.76 9.12 -2.28
C ALA A 104 2.71 9.74 -3.32
N ALA A 105 3.12 8.95 -4.31
CA ALA A 105 3.90 9.44 -5.43
C ALA A 105 3.02 9.64 -6.65
N ARG A 106 3.34 10.67 -7.43
CA ARG A 106 2.69 10.97 -8.71
C ARG A 106 3.73 11.15 -9.81
N PHE A 107 3.54 10.51 -10.94
CA PHE A 107 4.36 10.68 -12.14
C PHE A 107 3.61 10.28 -13.40
N LEU A 108 4.18 10.58 -14.56
CA LEU A 108 3.64 10.23 -15.86
C LEU A 108 4.27 8.92 -16.37
N CYS A 109 3.41 7.94 -16.72
CA CYS A 109 3.78 6.67 -17.34
C CYS A 109 2.85 6.41 -18.53
N LYS A 110 3.18 6.92 -19.69
CA LYS A 110 2.35 6.75 -20.91
C LYS A 110 2.24 5.28 -21.34
N GLU A 111 3.27 4.51 -21.09
CA GLU A 111 3.36 3.08 -21.38
C GLU A 111 2.34 2.25 -20.58
N CYS A 112 1.84 2.78 -19.47
CA CYS A 112 0.80 2.11 -18.68
C CYS A 112 -0.58 2.17 -19.35
N VAL A 113 -0.83 3.14 -20.25
CA VAL A 113 -2.15 3.37 -20.83
C VAL A 113 -2.65 2.19 -21.66
N PRO A 114 -1.87 1.62 -22.60
CA PRO A 114 -2.31 0.44 -23.35
C PRO A 114 -2.63 -0.75 -22.43
N ILE A 115 -1.80 -0.98 -21.41
CA ILE A 115 -1.98 -2.09 -20.49
C ILE A 115 -3.24 -1.87 -19.63
N SER A 116 -3.46 -0.64 -19.16
CA SER A 116 -4.66 -0.28 -18.40
C SER A 116 -5.93 -0.44 -19.24
N ASN A 117 -5.87 -0.16 -20.54
CA ASN A 117 -6.98 -0.39 -21.45
C ASN A 117 -7.30 -1.90 -21.61
N MET A 118 -6.27 -2.73 -21.77
CA MET A 118 -6.47 -4.19 -21.86
C MET A 118 -7.13 -4.75 -20.58
N ILE A 119 -6.69 -4.30 -19.39
CA ILE A 119 -7.30 -4.69 -18.11
C ILE A 119 -8.75 -4.19 -18.04
N TRP A 120 -8.99 -2.96 -18.44
CA TRP A 120 -10.31 -2.35 -18.45
C TRP A 120 -11.29 -3.10 -19.34
N ASP A 121 -10.87 -3.41 -20.55
CA ASP A 121 -11.70 -4.11 -21.53
C ASP A 121 -12.03 -5.54 -21.07
N GLU A 122 -11.05 -6.24 -20.50
CA GLU A 122 -11.26 -7.58 -19.95
C GLU A 122 -12.31 -7.59 -18.82
N ILE A 123 -12.20 -6.65 -17.88
CA ILE A 123 -13.15 -6.55 -16.75
C ILE A 123 -14.54 -6.16 -17.25
N ARG A 124 -14.66 -5.24 -18.22
CA ARG A 124 -15.97 -4.80 -18.75
C ARG A 124 -16.66 -5.84 -19.61
N LEU A 125 -15.90 -6.61 -20.40
CA LEU A 125 -16.47 -7.59 -21.33
C LEU A 125 -16.88 -8.89 -20.65
N ARG A 126 -16.16 -9.29 -19.60
CA ARG A 126 -16.34 -10.60 -18.95
C ARG A 126 -16.85 -10.54 -17.52
N GLY A 127 -17.10 -9.37 -16.98
CA GLY A 127 -17.58 -9.15 -15.62
C GLY A 127 -16.51 -9.37 -14.57
N GLU A 128 -16.15 -10.62 -14.25
CA GLU A 128 -15.06 -10.93 -13.30
C GLU A 128 -13.69 -11.06 -13.99
N GLY A 129 -13.68 -11.18 -15.33
CA GLY A 129 -12.47 -11.34 -16.14
C GLY A 129 -11.80 -12.71 -15.99
N ASP A 130 -10.85 -13.02 -16.87
CA ASP A 130 -9.98 -14.19 -16.76
C ASP A 130 -8.86 -13.90 -15.73
N GLU A 131 -8.93 -14.54 -14.57
CA GLU A 131 -7.99 -14.30 -13.46
C GLU A 131 -6.52 -14.50 -13.87
N PRO A 132 -6.11 -15.58 -14.56
CA PRO A 132 -4.73 -15.74 -15.04
C PRO A 132 -4.29 -14.63 -16.00
N TYR A 133 -5.16 -14.18 -16.88
CA TYR A 133 -4.86 -13.12 -17.85
C TYR A 133 -4.73 -11.77 -17.15
N LEU A 134 -5.67 -11.40 -16.28
CA LEU A 134 -5.59 -10.19 -15.46
C LEU A 134 -4.35 -10.18 -14.58
N ARG A 135 -3.95 -11.33 -14.05
CA ARG A 135 -2.72 -11.47 -13.27
C ARG A 135 -1.48 -11.20 -14.11
N ALA A 136 -1.40 -11.74 -15.32
CA ALA A 136 -0.30 -11.47 -16.25
C ALA A 136 -0.23 -9.98 -16.63
N LEU A 137 -1.36 -9.37 -17.00
CA LEU A 137 -1.43 -7.94 -17.28
C LEU A 137 -1.04 -7.08 -16.08
N GLY A 138 -1.45 -7.48 -14.88
CA GLY A 138 -1.08 -6.83 -13.64
C GLY A 138 0.42 -6.84 -13.39
N LEU A 139 1.09 -7.96 -13.64
CA LEU A 139 2.54 -8.07 -13.55
C LEU A 139 3.23 -7.12 -14.54
N VAL A 140 2.79 -7.11 -15.80
CA VAL A 140 3.32 -6.22 -16.84
C VAL A 140 3.08 -4.76 -16.46
N LEU A 141 1.88 -4.40 -15.98
CA LEU A 141 1.57 -3.05 -15.53
C LEU A 141 2.49 -2.60 -14.39
N MET A 142 2.66 -3.44 -13.38
CA MET A 142 3.54 -3.14 -12.26
C MET A 142 4.99 -2.93 -12.69
N HIS A 143 5.53 -3.81 -13.53
CA HIS A 143 6.89 -3.63 -14.07
C HIS A 143 7.02 -2.35 -14.89
N THR A 144 6.01 -2.01 -15.69
CA THR A 144 6.00 -0.78 -16.49
C THR A 144 5.98 0.45 -15.61
N ILE A 145 5.13 0.47 -14.59
CA ILE A 145 5.08 1.54 -13.57
C ILE A 145 6.45 1.69 -12.89
N ALA A 146 7.03 0.57 -12.46
CA ALA A 146 8.31 0.57 -11.77
C ALA A 146 9.46 1.12 -12.64
N ARG A 147 9.49 0.80 -13.93
CA ARG A 147 10.51 1.30 -14.86
C ARG A 147 10.37 2.79 -15.17
N SER A 148 9.15 3.31 -15.10
CA SER A 148 8.82 4.71 -15.43
C SER A 148 8.85 5.64 -14.22
N ALA A 149 8.92 5.08 -13.01
CA ALA A 149 8.95 5.87 -11.79
C ALA A 149 10.21 6.77 -11.73
N PRO A 150 10.07 8.05 -11.31
CA PRO A 150 11.20 8.97 -11.20
C PRO A 150 12.19 8.50 -10.14
N GLY A 151 13.46 8.33 -10.48
CA GLY A 151 14.52 7.85 -9.56
C GLY A 151 15.26 6.63 -10.08
N ASN A 152 14.83 6.05 -11.20
CA ASN A 152 15.58 4.98 -11.89
C ASN A 152 16.88 5.51 -12.55
N ARG A 153 17.20 6.80 -12.38
CA ARG A 153 18.52 7.36 -12.62
C ARG A 153 19.35 7.19 -11.37
N ILE A 154 20.36 6.34 -11.46
CA ILE A 154 21.40 6.12 -10.44
C ILE A 154 21.88 7.48 -9.90
N SER A 155 21.27 7.96 -8.81
CA SER A 155 21.80 9.07 -8.05
C SER A 155 22.54 8.52 -6.86
N THR A 156 23.83 8.82 -6.79
CA THR A 156 24.81 8.35 -5.81
C THR A 156 24.66 8.97 -4.40
N ASP A 157 23.55 9.61 -4.08
CA ASP A 157 23.28 10.16 -2.74
C ASP A 157 22.24 9.32 -2.00
N SER A 158 22.70 8.20 -1.46
CA SER A 158 21.89 7.29 -0.66
C SER A 158 21.91 7.67 0.81
N LYS A 159 20.82 8.21 1.33
CA LYS A 159 20.53 8.02 2.76
C LYS A 159 20.36 6.51 2.97
N ALA A 160 21.34 5.87 3.60
CA ALA A 160 21.44 4.42 3.71
C ALA A 160 20.17 3.79 4.33
N GLY A 161 19.47 2.99 3.56
CA GLY A 161 18.42 2.09 4.04
C GLY A 161 18.99 0.75 4.52
N LEU A 162 18.13 -0.17 4.94
CA LEU A 162 18.50 -1.55 5.24
C LEU A 162 18.93 -2.29 3.96
N SER A 163 19.88 -3.22 4.07
CA SER A 163 20.24 -4.09 2.95
C SER A 163 19.06 -5.02 2.56
N LYS A 164 19.12 -5.60 1.36
CA LYS A 164 18.10 -6.57 0.89
C LYS A 164 17.91 -7.72 1.85
N LEU A 165 19.02 -8.29 2.29
CA LEU A 165 19.01 -9.40 3.23
C LEU A 165 18.43 -8.98 4.58
N ALA A 166 18.74 -7.77 5.05
CA ALA A 166 18.19 -7.22 6.27
C ALA A 166 16.67 -7.00 6.17
N CYS A 167 16.19 -6.43 5.07
CA CYS A 167 14.75 -6.28 4.83
C CYS A 167 14.04 -7.64 4.86
N HIS A 168 14.56 -8.63 4.15
CA HIS A 168 13.97 -9.98 4.13
C HIS A 168 13.96 -10.65 5.51
N ARG A 169 15.06 -10.54 6.26
CA ARG A 169 15.11 -11.06 7.63
C ARG A 169 14.06 -10.42 8.53
N ILE A 170 13.91 -9.10 8.46
CA ILE A 170 12.91 -8.36 9.24
C ILE A 170 11.49 -8.78 8.85
N GLU A 171 11.18 -8.87 7.56
CA GLU A 171 9.85 -9.27 7.09
C GLU A 171 9.50 -10.70 7.52
N THR A 172 10.44 -11.62 7.36
CA THR A 172 10.26 -13.01 7.81
C THR A 172 10.05 -13.06 9.31
N TYR A 173 10.85 -12.35 10.08
CA TYR A 173 10.72 -12.27 11.53
C TYR A 173 9.36 -11.68 11.93
N LEU A 174 8.96 -10.57 11.33
CA LEU A 174 7.68 -9.92 11.64
C LEU A 174 6.48 -10.77 11.23
N SER A 175 6.53 -11.43 10.09
CA SER A 175 5.42 -12.32 9.64
C SER A 175 5.19 -13.49 10.58
N GLN A 176 6.22 -13.95 11.25
CA GLN A 176 6.15 -15.06 12.22
C GLN A 176 5.83 -14.60 13.65
N ASN A 177 6.21 -13.37 14.00
CA ASN A 177 6.19 -12.91 15.40
C ASN A 177 5.29 -11.69 15.66
N PHE A 178 4.57 -11.13 14.67
CA PHE A 178 3.77 -9.91 14.85
C PHE A 178 2.66 -10.05 15.92
N HIS A 179 2.23 -11.26 16.22
CA HIS A 179 1.26 -11.55 17.25
C HIS A 179 1.82 -11.43 18.68
N GLN A 180 3.14 -11.35 18.82
CA GLN A 180 3.85 -11.20 20.10
C GLN A 180 4.30 -9.73 20.30
N PRO A 181 4.75 -9.38 21.52
CA PRO A 181 5.44 -8.11 21.74
C PRO A 181 6.78 -8.10 20.99
N VAL A 182 6.90 -7.30 19.95
CA VAL A 182 8.14 -7.09 19.18
C VAL A 182 8.61 -5.67 19.42
N SER A 183 9.84 -5.50 19.86
CA SER A 183 10.47 -4.19 20.05
C SER A 183 11.33 -3.78 18.85
N VAL A 184 11.58 -2.46 18.74
CA VAL A 184 12.53 -1.92 17.74
C VAL A 184 13.92 -2.49 17.94
N ARG A 185 14.29 -2.78 19.20
CA ARG A 185 15.58 -3.35 19.56
C ARG A 185 15.74 -4.77 19.03
N ASP A 186 14.72 -5.62 19.18
CA ASP A 186 14.75 -6.99 18.65
C ASP A 186 14.97 -7.01 17.14
N MET A 187 14.31 -6.10 16.42
CA MET A 187 14.49 -5.94 14.98
C MET A 187 15.87 -5.40 14.60
N ALA A 188 16.43 -4.48 15.38
CA ALA A 188 17.74 -3.89 15.15
C ALA A 188 18.87 -4.93 15.41
N ASP A 189 18.73 -5.70 16.49
CA ASP A 189 19.66 -6.77 16.85
C ASP A 189 19.67 -7.87 15.78
N LEU A 190 18.51 -8.21 15.19
CA LEU A 190 18.42 -9.18 14.10
C LEU A 190 19.26 -8.83 12.86
N VAL A 191 19.49 -7.54 12.63
CA VAL A 191 20.25 -7.04 11.47
C VAL A 191 21.58 -6.41 11.85
N GLY A 192 21.95 -6.47 13.14
CA GLY A 192 23.26 -6.07 13.65
C GLY A 192 23.54 -4.56 13.63
N ILE A 193 22.51 -3.71 13.85
CA ILE A 193 22.67 -2.25 13.90
C ILE A 193 21.99 -1.66 15.13
N SER A 194 22.34 -0.43 15.50
CA SER A 194 21.73 0.24 16.65
C SER A 194 20.24 0.56 16.40
N ALA A 195 19.43 0.59 17.46
CA ALA A 195 17.98 0.87 17.37
C ALA A 195 17.67 2.22 16.73
N GLY A 196 18.48 3.26 16.97
CA GLY A 196 18.33 4.57 16.35
C GLY A 196 18.59 4.54 14.84
N HIS A 197 19.72 3.93 14.44
CA HIS A 197 20.05 3.72 13.03
C HIS A 197 19.01 2.82 12.33
N PHE A 198 18.57 1.76 13.01
CA PHE A 198 17.53 0.87 12.52
C PHE A 198 16.22 1.63 12.20
N SER A 199 15.73 2.46 13.12
CA SER A 199 14.47 3.18 12.91
C SER A 199 14.51 4.08 11.68
N THR A 200 15.63 4.78 11.45
CA THR A 200 15.84 5.62 10.27
C THR A 200 15.97 4.76 9.00
N SER A 201 16.81 3.72 9.03
CA SER A 201 17.02 2.83 7.90
C SER A 201 15.78 2.02 7.56
N PHE A 202 15.01 1.59 8.57
CA PHE A 202 13.72 0.93 8.37
C PHE A 202 12.72 1.87 7.67
N ARG A 203 12.57 3.10 8.17
CA ARG A 203 11.69 4.10 7.54
C ARG A 203 12.12 4.39 6.11
N ASN A 204 13.42 4.47 5.85
CA ASN A 204 13.96 4.65 4.52
C ASN A 204 13.67 3.44 3.59
N SER A 205 13.63 2.22 4.12
CA SER A 205 13.40 1.00 3.34
C SER A 205 11.93 0.63 3.19
N PHE A 206 11.10 0.88 4.21
CA PHE A 206 9.69 0.47 4.26
C PHE A 206 8.69 1.63 4.14
N GLY A 207 9.17 2.88 4.02
CA GLY A 207 8.33 4.07 3.89
C GLY A 207 7.57 4.47 5.16
N GLN A 208 7.67 3.70 6.24
CA GLN A 208 6.96 3.89 7.50
C GLN A 208 7.81 3.46 8.69
N THR A 209 7.43 3.89 9.89
CA THR A 209 8.16 3.48 11.09
C THR A 209 7.93 2.00 11.41
N PRO A 210 8.87 1.33 12.12
CA PRO A 210 8.71 -0.06 12.55
C PRO A 210 7.39 -0.30 13.30
N HIS A 211 7.01 0.63 14.17
CA HIS A 211 5.77 0.55 14.93
C HIS A 211 4.52 0.63 14.03
N GLN A 212 4.51 1.52 13.03
CA GLN A 212 3.39 1.63 12.09
C GLN A 212 3.25 0.35 11.25
N TYR A 213 4.37 -0.23 10.81
CA TYR A 213 4.40 -1.47 10.04
C TYR A 213 3.83 -2.63 10.85
N LEU A 214 4.34 -2.82 12.09
CA LEU A 214 3.85 -3.86 13.01
C LEU A 214 2.37 -3.67 13.35
N MET A 215 1.95 -2.43 13.59
CA MET A 215 0.54 -2.12 13.84
C MET A 215 -0.34 -2.50 12.64
N GLY A 216 0.12 -2.25 11.43
CA GLY A 216 -0.56 -2.67 10.21
C GLY A 216 -0.80 -4.18 10.17
N LEU A 217 0.25 -4.99 10.37
CA LEU A 217 0.15 -6.46 10.40
C LEU A 217 -0.85 -6.95 11.46
N LYS A 218 -0.79 -6.38 12.65
CA LYS A 218 -1.73 -6.73 13.74
C LYS A 218 -3.18 -6.39 13.40
N LEU A 219 -3.41 -5.26 12.75
CA LEU A 219 -4.77 -4.84 12.39
C LEU A 219 -5.31 -5.65 11.20
N ASP A 220 -4.49 -6.04 10.25
CA ASP A 220 -4.89 -6.92 9.15
C ASP A 220 -5.36 -8.28 9.69
N GLU A 221 -4.61 -8.84 10.64
CA GLU A 221 -5.00 -10.09 11.29
C GLU A 221 -6.24 -9.93 12.18
N ALA A 222 -6.34 -8.78 12.89
CA ALA A 222 -7.55 -8.48 13.67
C ALA A 222 -8.80 -8.44 12.79
N GLU A 223 -8.73 -7.79 11.64
CA GLU A 223 -9.82 -7.74 10.66
C GLU A 223 -10.16 -9.15 10.15
N ARG A 224 -9.15 -9.96 9.84
CA ARG A 224 -9.33 -11.34 9.40
C ARG A 224 -10.05 -12.18 10.46
N LEU A 225 -9.60 -12.08 11.72
CA LEU A 225 -10.20 -12.80 12.84
C LEU A 225 -11.62 -12.33 13.14
N LEU A 226 -11.88 -11.03 13.09
CA LEU A 226 -13.22 -10.48 13.32
C LEU A 226 -14.22 -10.94 12.25
N LYS A 227 -13.79 -11.03 10.98
CA LYS A 227 -14.64 -11.45 9.86
C LYS A 227 -14.83 -12.97 9.76
N LYS A 228 -13.83 -13.75 10.17
CA LYS A 228 -13.81 -15.20 9.89
C LYS A 228 -14.02 -16.09 11.12
N THR A 229 -14.05 -15.52 12.32
CA THR A 229 -14.18 -16.30 13.56
C THR A 229 -15.18 -15.67 14.52
N SER A 230 -15.64 -16.48 15.49
CA SER A 230 -16.48 -16.03 16.61
C SER A 230 -15.66 -15.57 17.84
N MET A 231 -14.33 -15.42 17.72
CA MET A 231 -13.48 -14.98 18.82
C MET A 231 -13.95 -13.65 19.41
N SER A 232 -13.94 -13.51 20.73
CA SER A 232 -14.28 -12.24 21.37
C SER A 232 -13.25 -11.15 21.01
N ILE A 233 -13.67 -9.89 20.97
CA ILE A 233 -12.76 -8.75 20.70
C ILE A 233 -11.62 -8.72 21.74
N ARG A 234 -11.93 -9.11 22.97
CA ARG A 234 -10.96 -9.22 24.07
C ARG A 234 -9.90 -10.29 23.77
N ASP A 235 -10.32 -11.44 23.26
CA ASP A 235 -9.39 -12.55 22.95
C ASP A 235 -8.55 -12.23 21.73
N ILE A 236 -9.12 -11.57 20.69
CA ILE A 236 -8.37 -11.06 19.55
C ILE A 236 -7.32 -10.04 20.02
N ALA A 237 -7.69 -9.11 20.91
CA ALA A 237 -6.74 -8.13 21.45
C ALA A 237 -5.59 -8.83 22.18
N ARG A 238 -5.89 -9.86 22.99
CA ARG A 238 -4.88 -10.65 23.71
C ARG A 238 -4.00 -11.43 22.73
N HIS A 239 -4.59 -12.11 21.76
CA HIS A 239 -3.88 -12.89 20.75
C HIS A 239 -2.87 -12.04 19.95
N LEU A 240 -3.21 -10.80 19.66
CA LEU A 240 -2.36 -9.87 18.91
C LEU A 240 -1.52 -8.95 19.80
N SER A 241 -1.42 -9.27 21.10
CA SER A 241 -0.63 -8.49 22.09
C SER A 241 -0.97 -6.99 22.10
N PHE A 242 -2.26 -6.65 22.01
CA PHE A 242 -2.74 -5.34 22.44
C PHE A 242 -2.88 -5.31 23.96
N SER A 243 -2.57 -4.17 24.56
CA SER A 243 -2.66 -4.00 26.01
C SER A 243 -4.09 -4.16 26.56
N SER A 244 -5.10 -3.90 25.74
CA SER A 244 -6.52 -4.05 26.08
C SER A 244 -7.41 -4.13 24.83
N GLN A 245 -8.66 -4.57 25.02
CA GLN A 245 -9.71 -4.49 24.00
C GLN A 245 -9.92 -3.04 23.53
N SER A 246 -9.89 -2.09 24.45
CA SER A 246 -10.03 -0.66 24.14
C SER A 246 -8.90 -0.15 23.25
N HIS A 247 -7.67 -0.62 23.48
CA HIS A 247 -6.52 -0.28 22.65
C HIS A 247 -6.69 -0.81 21.21
N LEU A 248 -7.11 -2.06 21.02
CA LEU A 248 -7.44 -2.61 19.70
C LEU A 248 -8.54 -1.80 19.01
N THR A 249 -9.63 -1.49 19.73
CA THR A 249 -10.75 -0.71 19.19
C THR A 249 -10.31 0.70 18.75
N THR A 250 -9.49 1.36 19.56
CA THR A 250 -8.93 2.69 19.25
C THR A 250 -8.00 2.61 18.03
N ALA A 251 -7.16 1.57 17.95
CA ALA A 251 -6.27 1.35 16.82
C ALA A 251 -7.07 1.10 15.52
N LEU A 252 -8.10 0.25 15.54
CA LEU A 252 -8.99 0.03 14.40
C LEU A 252 -9.66 1.33 13.93
N ARG A 253 -10.20 2.12 14.85
CA ARG A 253 -10.80 3.42 14.50
C ARG A 253 -9.77 4.37 13.89
N LYS A 254 -8.59 4.48 14.50
CA LYS A 254 -7.53 5.39 14.05
C LYS A 254 -6.95 5.01 12.69
N TYR A 255 -6.68 3.73 12.47
CA TYR A 255 -5.94 3.26 11.29
C TYR A 255 -6.84 2.66 10.20
N ARG A 256 -8.05 2.23 10.52
CA ARG A 256 -9.00 1.60 9.58
C ARG A 256 -10.31 2.37 9.44
N GLN A 257 -10.57 3.34 10.35
CA GLN A 257 -11.84 4.08 10.43
C GLN A 257 -13.07 3.18 10.61
N LEU A 258 -12.87 1.98 11.14
CA LEU A 258 -13.89 0.97 11.39
C LEU A 258 -13.86 0.55 12.85
N THR A 259 -15.01 0.14 13.34
CA THR A 259 -15.12 -0.49 14.66
C THR A 259 -15.14 -2.02 14.52
N PRO A 260 -14.77 -2.76 15.58
CA PRO A 260 -14.91 -4.22 15.56
C PRO A 260 -16.33 -4.73 15.26
N GLY A 261 -17.35 -3.97 15.67
CA GLY A 261 -18.76 -4.31 15.40
C GLY A 261 -19.15 -4.15 13.93
N GLU A 262 -18.59 -3.15 13.24
CA GLU A 262 -18.81 -2.96 11.80
C GLU A 262 -18.09 -4.02 10.97
N LEU A 263 -16.93 -4.52 11.43
CA LEU A 263 -16.17 -5.57 10.76
C LEU A 263 -16.79 -6.97 10.90
N ARG A 264 -17.71 -7.18 11.88
CA ARG A 264 -18.41 -8.45 12.12
C ARG A 264 -19.72 -8.60 11.35
N LYS A 265 -20.20 -7.54 10.76
CA LYS A 265 -21.38 -7.54 9.88
C LYS A 265 -20.99 -8.06 8.49
#